data_ad840e709b3f2c4c2b24f07115481303
#
_entry.id   ad840e709b3f2c4c2b24f07115481303
#
_cell.length_a   1.000
_cell.length_b   1.000
_cell.length_c   1.000
_cell.angle_alpha   90.00
_cell.angle_beta   90.00
_cell.angle_gamma   90.00
#
_symmetry.space_group_name_H-M   'P 1'
#
loop_
_entity.id
_entity.type
_entity.pdbx_description
1 polymer ?
#
loop_
_entity_poly.entity_id
_entity_poly.type
_entity_poly.pdbx_seq_one_letter_code
_entity_poly.pdbx_strand_id
1 'polypeptide(L)'
;MSHHEGRFLSLREINGWEFVTRPNAKGVVGIFALTTDRQVILIEQYRRPVKSRVLEICAGLIGDEENFANESITDCANRELIEETGYTAGKMSPLLNSPTSAGMTDEMTYFFLAKDCVKIGDGGGIGGENISTHLVNIKDLGHFMHAKDQAGVLVDFKIHACLAAINLLEAKG
;
A
#
# COMPACT_ATOMS: atom_id res chain seq x y z
N MET A 1 25.13 14.44 -0.10
CA MET A 1 25.26 14.86 1.32
C MET A 1 23.91 14.78 1.99
N SER A 2 23.86 14.63 3.33
CA SER A 2 22.59 14.77 4.07
C SER A 2 22.40 16.25 4.42
N HIS A 3 21.22 16.81 4.12
CA HIS A 3 20.86 18.16 4.50
C HIS A 3 20.07 18.20 5.81
N HIS A 4 19.32 17.14 6.11
CA HIS A 4 18.55 17.00 7.34
C HIS A 4 18.30 15.54 7.66
N GLU A 5 18.50 15.15 8.91
CA GLU A 5 18.20 13.82 9.42
C GLU A 5 17.01 13.92 10.38
N GLY A 6 15.84 13.44 9.92
CA GLY A 6 14.65 13.27 10.77
C GLY A 6 14.62 11.88 11.42
N ARG A 7 13.65 11.65 12.29
CA ARG A 7 13.45 10.33 12.92
C ARG A 7 13.10 9.23 11.90
N PHE A 8 12.32 9.56 10.89
CA PHE A 8 11.79 8.61 9.91
C PHE A 8 12.22 8.93 8.48
N LEU A 9 12.55 10.18 8.18
CA LEU A 9 12.88 10.66 6.86
C LEU A 9 14.14 11.51 6.93
N SER A 10 14.94 11.44 5.87
CA SER A 10 16.11 12.29 5.69
C SER A 10 16.03 13.03 4.36
N LEU A 11 16.43 14.29 4.31
CA LEU A 11 16.63 15.04 3.09
C LEU A 11 18.06 14.79 2.59
N ARG A 12 18.18 14.35 1.34
CA ARG A 12 19.46 14.02 0.68
C ARG A 12 19.64 14.85 -0.57
N GLU A 13 20.90 14.92 -1.03
CA GLU A 13 21.26 15.55 -2.30
C GLU A 13 22.25 14.68 -3.07
N ILE A 14 22.02 14.54 -4.37
CA ILE A 14 22.96 13.95 -5.32
C ILE A 14 23.09 14.89 -6.53
N ASN A 15 24.28 15.46 -6.75
CA ASN A 15 24.59 16.33 -7.89
C ASN A 15 23.62 17.53 -8.03
N GLY A 16 23.23 18.16 -6.93
CA GLY A 16 22.31 19.28 -6.90
C GLY A 16 20.83 18.89 -6.94
N TRP A 17 20.50 17.60 -6.96
CA TRP A 17 19.12 17.11 -6.90
C TRP A 17 18.76 16.73 -5.49
N GLU A 18 17.80 17.42 -4.88
CA GLU A 18 17.30 17.15 -3.54
C GLU A 18 16.18 16.10 -3.58
N PHE A 19 16.21 15.13 -2.66
CA PHE A 19 15.19 14.11 -2.52
C PHE A 19 15.06 13.64 -1.09
N VAL A 20 13.93 12.99 -0.78
CA VAL A 20 13.68 12.39 0.55
C VAL A 20 13.94 10.89 0.49
N THR A 21 14.62 10.37 1.49
CA THR A 21 14.80 8.93 1.71
C THR A 21 14.27 8.50 3.06
N ARG A 22 13.93 7.21 3.18
CA ARG A 22 13.55 6.55 4.43
C ARG A 22 14.68 5.61 4.86
N PRO A 23 15.62 6.06 5.73
CA PRO A 23 16.84 5.30 6.02
C PRO A 23 16.58 3.98 6.76
N ASN A 24 15.44 3.86 7.45
CA ASN A 24 15.10 2.70 8.29
C ASN A 24 14.19 1.67 7.58
N ALA A 25 13.91 1.83 6.29
CA ALA A 25 13.11 0.88 5.53
C ALA A 25 13.73 0.59 4.17
N LYS A 26 13.54 -0.63 3.67
CA LYS A 26 14.07 -1.08 2.38
C LYS A 26 13.14 -0.75 1.21
N GLY A 27 11.98 -0.19 1.48
CA GLY A 27 10.92 0.13 0.54
C GLY A 27 9.55 -0.07 1.16
N VAL A 28 8.54 -0.15 0.31
CA VAL A 28 7.13 -0.31 0.70
C VAL A 28 6.53 -1.50 -0.04
N VAL A 29 5.71 -2.31 0.61
CA VAL A 29 4.79 -3.24 -0.07
C VAL A 29 3.45 -2.56 -0.28
N GLY A 30 2.82 -2.79 -1.44
CA GLY A 30 1.45 -2.41 -1.72
C GLY A 30 0.65 -3.62 -2.16
N ILE A 31 -0.49 -3.91 -1.54
CA ILE A 31 -1.22 -5.15 -1.75
C ILE A 31 -2.61 -4.85 -2.32
N PHE A 32 -2.84 -5.24 -3.57
CA PHE A 32 -4.18 -5.26 -4.15
C PHE A 32 -4.81 -6.62 -3.84
N ALA A 33 -5.74 -6.64 -2.88
CA ALA A 33 -6.28 -7.86 -2.32
C ALA A 33 -7.72 -8.12 -2.77
N LEU A 34 -7.99 -9.38 -3.12
CA LEU A 34 -9.29 -9.87 -3.58
C LEU A 34 -9.73 -11.08 -2.75
N THR A 35 -10.96 -11.03 -2.26
CA THR A 35 -11.62 -12.21 -1.67
C THR A 35 -12.00 -13.23 -2.74
N THR A 36 -12.38 -14.44 -2.30
CA THR A 36 -12.93 -15.49 -3.19
C THR A 36 -14.17 -15.02 -3.96
N ASP A 37 -14.97 -14.13 -3.35
CA ASP A 37 -16.18 -13.55 -3.96
C ASP A 37 -15.88 -12.31 -4.82
N ARG A 38 -14.59 -12.09 -5.18
CA ARG A 38 -14.14 -10.97 -6.01
C ARG A 38 -14.47 -9.58 -5.42
N GLN A 39 -14.46 -9.46 -4.10
CA GLN A 39 -14.47 -8.17 -3.43
C GLN A 39 -13.04 -7.67 -3.27
N VAL A 40 -12.80 -6.42 -3.62
CA VAL A 40 -11.53 -5.72 -3.38
C VAL A 40 -11.50 -5.30 -1.92
N ILE A 41 -10.41 -5.59 -1.24
CA ILE A 41 -10.15 -5.15 0.13
C ILE A 41 -9.38 -3.84 0.04
N LEU A 42 -9.99 -2.76 0.49
CA LEU A 42 -9.38 -1.43 0.58
C LEU A 42 -9.33 -0.97 2.03
N ILE A 43 -8.42 -0.07 2.31
CA ILE A 43 -8.32 0.60 3.59
C ILE A 43 -8.63 2.09 3.46
N GLU A 44 -9.07 2.71 4.53
CA GLU A 44 -9.25 4.14 4.62
C GLU A 44 -8.67 4.64 5.94
N GLN A 45 -7.75 5.60 5.88
CA GLN A 45 -7.11 6.17 7.05
C GLN A 45 -6.87 7.68 6.90
N TYR A 46 -6.65 8.37 8.02
CA TYR A 46 -6.30 9.78 8.01
C TYR A 46 -4.81 9.97 7.76
N ARG A 47 -4.43 10.61 6.66
CA ARG A 47 -3.05 10.92 6.31
C ARG A 47 -2.72 12.36 6.68
N ARG A 48 -1.90 12.52 7.74
CA ARG A 48 -1.51 13.84 8.28
C ARG A 48 -0.90 14.80 7.25
N PRO A 49 -0.02 14.37 6.33
CA PRO A 49 0.59 15.28 5.36
C PRO A 49 -0.44 15.97 4.45
N VAL A 50 -1.46 15.24 4.01
CA VAL A 50 -2.54 15.76 3.15
C VAL A 50 -3.76 16.23 3.94
N LYS A 51 -3.73 16.10 5.28
CA LYS A 51 -4.80 16.51 6.21
C LYS A 51 -6.19 16.00 5.83
N SER A 52 -6.26 14.81 5.27
CA SER A 52 -7.49 14.18 4.79
C SER A 52 -7.51 12.68 5.06
N ARG A 53 -8.69 12.09 5.05
CA ARG A 53 -8.83 10.65 4.90
C ARG A 53 -8.48 10.26 3.47
N VAL A 54 -7.83 9.12 3.31
CA VAL A 54 -7.40 8.60 2.01
C VAL A 54 -7.88 7.15 1.90
N LEU A 55 -8.51 6.82 0.78
CA LEU A 55 -8.84 5.47 0.38
C LEU A 55 -7.63 4.87 -0.34
N GLU A 56 -7.12 3.75 0.14
CA GLU A 56 -5.86 3.15 -0.29
C GLU A 56 -5.98 1.63 -0.46
N ILE A 57 -5.02 1.02 -1.14
CA ILE A 57 -4.70 -0.39 -0.97
C ILE A 57 -3.94 -0.57 0.34
N CYS A 58 -3.95 -1.77 0.93
CA CYS A 58 -3.10 -2.13 2.05
C CYS A 58 -1.62 -1.93 1.69
N ALA A 59 -0.83 -1.33 2.60
CA ALA A 59 0.57 -1.01 2.33
C ALA A 59 1.38 -0.85 3.61
N GLY A 60 2.61 -1.36 3.64
CA GLY A 60 3.49 -1.25 4.79
C GLY A 60 4.97 -1.18 4.46
N LEU A 61 5.79 -0.88 5.46
CA LEU A 61 7.23 -0.70 5.32
C LEU A 61 7.96 -2.04 5.40
N ILE A 62 8.98 -2.20 4.55
CA ILE A 62 9.82 -3.40 4.52
C ILE A 62 10.98 -3.22 5.49
N GLY A 63 11.04 -4.03 6.55
CA GLY A 63 12.19 -4.13 7.44
C GLY A 63 12.44 -2.91 8.33
N ASP A 64 11.40 -2.14 8.66
CA ASP A 64 11.48 -0.95 9.51
C ASP A 64 11.53 -1.29 11.02
N GLU A 65 11.17 -2.50 11.40
CA GLU A 65 11.30 -3.03 12.75
C GLU A 65 12.40 -4.10 12.85
N GLU A 66 13.12 -4.14 13.98
CA GLU A 66 14.23 -5.10 14.20
C GLU A 66 13.78 -6.56 14.02
N ASN A 67 12.57 -6.90 14.49
CA ASN A 67 12.02 -8.25 14.39
C ASN A 67 11.75 -8.68 12.94
N PHE A 68 11.53 -7.73 12.05
CA PHE A 68 11.19 -7.94 10.63
C PHE A 68 12.30 -7.54 9.66
N ALA A 69 13.48 -7.16 10.18
CA ALA A 69 14.61 -6.70 9.36
C ALA A 69 15.05 -7.68 8.27
N ASN A 70 14.80 -8.99 8.46
CA ASN A 70 15.18 -10.06 7.52
C ASN A 70 13.99 -10.80 6.92
N GLU A 71 12.76 -10.29 7.10
CA GLU A 71 11.59 -10.91 6.45
C GLU A 71 11.68 -10.77 4.91
N SER A 72 11.11 -11.74 4.19
CA SER A 72 10.97 -11.61 2.76
C SER A 72 9.94 -10.54 2.40
N ILE A 73 10.04 -9.93 1.21
CA ILE A 73 9.07 -8.93 0.75
C ILE A 73 7.65 -9.52 0.68
N THR A 74 7.53 -10.82 0.35
CA THR A 74 6.24 -11.52 0.31
C THR A 74 5.67 -11.76 1.71
N ASP A 75 6.51 -12.10 2.69
CA ASP A 75 6.08 -12.27 4.08
C ASP A 75 5.64 -10.93 4.66
N CYS A 76 6.39 -9.85 4.41
CA CYS A 76 6.00 -8.49 4.74
C CYS A 76 4.62 -8.14 4.16
N ALA A 77 4.39 -8.40 2.88
CA ALA A 77 3.10 -8.13 2.25
C ALA A 77 1.94 -8.90 2.92
N ASN A 78 2.17 -10.16 3.33
CA ASN A 78 1.13 -10.93 4.00
C ASN A 78 0.91 -10.48 5.44
N ARG A 79 1.97 -10.11 6.17
CA ARG A 79 1.89 -9.55 7.52
C ARG A 79 1.07 -8.25 7.54
N GLU A 80 1.42 -7.30 6.66
CA GLU A 80 0.72 -6.01 6.54
C GLU A 80 -0.76 -6.20 6.17
N LEU A 81 -1.07 -7.13 5.26
CA LEU A 81 -2.45 -7.44 4.90
C LEU A 81 -3.25 -7.91 6.13
N ILE A 82 -2.65 -8.77 6.98
CA ILE A 82 -3.29 -9.25 8.20
C ILE A 82 -3.47 -8.12 9.21
N GLU A 83 -2.43 -7.33 9.47
CA GLU A 83 -2.42 -6.27 10.48
C GLU A 83 -3.41 -5.16 10.15
N GLU A 84 -3.42 -4.68 8.91
CA GLU A 84 -4.32 -3.58 8.52
C GLU A 84 -5.77 -4.02 8.28
N THR A 85 -5.97 -5.23 7.73
CA THR A 85 -7.30 -5.63 7.22
C THR A 85 -7.93 -6.82 7.95
N GLY A 86 -7.13 -7.63 8.65
CA GLY A 86 -7.57 -8.90 9.23
C GLY A 86 -7.73 -10.04 8.22
N TYR A 87 -7.23 -9.86 6.98
CA TYR A 87 -7.30 -10.89 5.94
C TYR A 87 -5.92 -11.51 5.68
N THR A 88 -5.90 -12.77 5.32
CA THR A 88 -4.72 -13.47 4.80
C THR A 88 -4.97 -13.93 3.37
N ALA A 89 -3.93 -13.97 2.53
CA ALA A 89 -4.04 -14.37 1.14
C ALA A 89 -3.91 -15.89 0.96
N GLY A 90 -4.80 -16.50 0.19
CA GLY A 90 -4.60 -17.86 -0.30
C GLY A 90 -3.47 -17.93 -1.34
N LYS A 91 -3.30 -16.87 -2.12
CA LYS A 91 -2.19 -16.72 -3.09
C LYS A 91 -1.70 -15.28 -3.12
N MET A 92 -0.39 -15.08 -2.87
CA MET A 92 0.30 -13.81 -3.02
C MET A 92 1.23 -13.88 -4.24
N SER A 93 1.13 -12.92 -5.15
CA SER A 93 1.92 -12.90 -6.40
C SER A 93 2.44 -11.49 -6.67
N PRO A 94 3.73 -11.31 -7.03
CA PRO A 94 4.24 -10.03 -7.49
C PRO A 94 3.41 -9.51 -8.68
N LEU A 95 3.10 -8.22 -8.68
CA LEU A 95 2.31 -7.56 -9.72
C LEU A 95 3.15 -6.60 -10.56
N LEU A 96 3.76 -5.61 -9.91
CA LEU A 96 4.69 -4.64 -10.52
C LEU A 96 5.57 -4.01 -9.44
N ASN A 97 6.65 -3.34 -9.85
CA ASN A 97 7.46 -2.50 -8.97
C ASN A 97 7.54 -1.10 -9.59
N SER A 98 7.47 -0.07 -8.73
CA SER A 98 7.52 1.31 -9.19
C SER A 98 8.13 2.21 -8.11
N PRO A 99 8.89 3.25 -8.48
CA PRO A 99 9.20 4.31 -7.52
C PRO A 99 7.90 5.00 -7.09
N THR A 100 7.80 5.31 -5.80
CA THR A 100 6.62 6.00 -5.24
C THR A 100 6.43 7.39 -5.87
N SER A 101 7.53 8.12 -6.02
CA SER A 101 7.60 9.42 -6.72
C SER A 101 9.03 9.68 -7.16
N ALA A 102 9.38 9.28 -8.37
CA ALA A 102 10.77 9.22 -8.87
C ALA A 102 11.54 10.56 -8.86
N GLY A 103 10.84 11.69 -8.81
CA GLY A 103 11.46 13.02 -8.74
C GLY A 103 11.63 13.54 -7.30
N MET A 104 11.06 12.88 -6.31
CA MET A 104 11.01 13.38 -4.93
C MET A 104 11.62 12.40 -3.92
N THR A 105 11.62 11.10 -4.20
CA THR A 105 12.09 10.08 -3.28
C THR A 105 12.73 8.92 -4.03
N ASP A 106 13.65 8.23 -3.38
CA ASP A 106 14.25 6.97 -3.83
C ASP A 106 13.43 5.74 -3.40
N GLU A 107 12.30 5.94 -2.70
CA GLU A 107 11.45 4.88 -2.19
C GLU A 107 10.81 4.06 -3.31
N MET A 108 11.01 2.75 -3.27
CA MET A 108 10.39 1.78 -4.18
C MET A 108 9.16 1.14 -3.53
N THR A 109 8.09 1.04 -4.30
CA THR A 109 6.91 0.25 -3.92
C THR A 109 6.88 -1.07 -4.71
N TYR A 110 6.80 -2.18 -3.98
CA TYR A 110 6.66 -3.54 -4.50
C TYR A 110 5.19 -3.95 -4.40
N PHE A 111 4.52 -3.98 -5.53
CA PHE A 111 3.09 -4.30 -5.58
C PHE A 111 2.85 -5.79 -5.71
N PHE A 112 1.88 -6.27 -4.94
CA PHE A 112 1.41 -7.65 -4.95
C PHE A 112 -0.08 -7.72 -5.30
N LEU A 113 -0.45 -8.81 -5.97
CA LEU A 113 -1.83 -9.25 -6.12
C LEU A 113 -2.08 -10.40 -5.15
N ALA A 114 -2.92 -10.15 -4.15
CA ALA A 114 -3.40 -11.15 -3.22
C ALA A 114 -4.76 -11.68 -3.69
N LYS A 115 -4.88 -12.99 -3.87
CA LYS A 115 -6.13 -13.65 -4.26
C LYS A 115 -6.59 -14.62 -3.19
N ASP A 116 -7.88 -14.96 -3.26
CA ASP A 116 -8.53 -15.91 -2.37
C ASP A 116 -8.34 -15.52 -0.90
N CYS A 117 -8.45 -14.22 -0.63
CA CYS A 117 -8.27 -13.69 0.72
C CYS A 117 -9.44 -14.11 1.62
N VAL A 118 -9.10 -14.58 2.82
CA VAL A 118 -10.06 -14.98 3.85
C VAL A 118 -9.83 -14.19 5.13
N LYS A 119 -10.91 -13.82 5.81
CA LYS A 119 -10.84 -13.07 7.06
C LYS A 119 -10.42 -14.01 8.20
N ILE A 120 -9.38 -13.60 8.95
CA ILE A 120 -8.85 -14.36 10.10
C ILE A 120 -8.77 -13.52 11.39
N GLY A 121 -9.01 -12.20 11.30
CA GLY A 121 -8.94 -11.27 12.42
C GLY A 121 -9.71 -10.00 12.17
N ASP A 122 -9.61 -9.03 13.07
CA ASP A 122 -10.33 -7.76 12.97
C ASP A 122 -9.60 -6.74 12.08
N GLY A 123 -8.26 -6.77 12.04
CA GLY A 123 -7.46 -5.75 11.38
C GLY A 123 -7.49 -4.42 12.12
N GLY A 124 -7.34 -3.32 11.40
CA GLY A 124 -7.43 -1.97 11.95
C GLY A 124 -6.07 -1.31 12.18
N GLY A 125 -4.96 -2.00 11.86
CA GLY A 125 -3.58 -1.55 12.07
C GLY A 125 -3.07 -1.83 13.47
N ILE A 126 -1.83 -1.44 13.72
CA ILE A 126 -1.14 -1.59 15.01
C ILE A 126 -0.75 -0.21 15.57
N GLY A 127 -0.43 -0.14 16.86
CA GLY A 127 0.18 1.06 17.46
C GLY A 127 -0.67 2.32 17.49
N GLY A 128 -2.03 2.21 17.40
CA GLY A 128 -2.94 3.35 17.45
C GLY A 128 -3.29 3.91 16.06
N GLU A 129 -3.02 3.20 15.02
CA GLU A 129 -3.55 3.46 13.69
C GLU A 129 -5.08 3.35 13.70
N ASN A 130 -5.74 4.23 12.95
CA ASN A 130 -7.20 4.23 12.81
C ASN A 130 -7.56 3.90 11.36
N ILE A 131 -7.44 2.62 11.03
CA ILE A 131 -7.67 2.06 9.71
C ILE A 131 -9.08 1.46 9.66
N SER A 132 -9.85 1.84 8.65
CA SER A 132 -11.15 1.25 8.34
C SER A 132 -11.04 0.40 7.08
N THR A 133 -11.48 -0.86 7.15
CA THR A 133 -11.47 -1.78 5.99
C THR A 133 -12.79 -1.68 5.23
N HIS A 134 -12.70 -1.64 3.90
CA HIS A 134 -13.84 -1.66 2.97
C HIS A 134 -13.77 -2.88 2.07
N LEU A 135 -14.89 -3.58 1.94
CA LEU A 135 -15.07 -4.67 0.98
C LEU A 135 -15.97 -4.19 -0.15
N VAL A 136 -15.44 -4.13 -1.35
CA VAL A 136 -16.13 -3.56 -2.50
C VAL A 136 -16.09 -4.55 -3.66
N ASN A 137 -17.25 -4.92 -4.22
CA ASN A 137 -17.26 -5.76 -5.42
C ASN A 137 -16.47 -5.06 -6.52
N ILE A 138 -15.57 -5.80 -7.21
CA ILE A 138 -14.69 -5.22 -8.22
C ILE A 138 -15.47 -4.50 -9.34
N LYS A 139 -16.71 -4.93 -9.63
CA LYS A 139 -17.59 -4.30 -10.63
C LYS A 139 -18.09 -2.93 -10.18
N ASP A 140 -18.22 -2.73 -8.87
CA ASP A 140 -18.74 -1.49 -8.27
C ASP A 140 -17.63 -0.55 -7.82
N LEU A 141 -16.36 -0.97 -7.95
CA LEU A 141 -15.20 -0.24 -7.43
C LEU A 141 -15.11 1.19 -7.96
N GLY A 142 -15.37 1.40 -9.25
CA GLY A 142 -15.35 2.74 -9.84
C GLY A 142 -16.40 3.68 -9.23
N HIS A 143 -17.62 3.19 -9.03
CA HIS A 143 -18.68 3.97 -8.37
C HIS A 143 -18.36 4.25 -6.90
N PHE A 144 -17.80 3.27 -6.19
CA PHE A 144 -17.39 3.43 -4.80
C PHE A 144 -16.30 4.50 -4.65
N MET A 145 -15.24 4.44 -5.46
CA MET A 145 -14.17 5.44 -5.46
C MET A 145 -14.71 6.85 -5.76
N HIS A 146 -15.58 6.98 -6.77
CA HIS A 146 -16.20 8.26 -7.09
C HIS A 146 -17.04 8.80 -5.93
N ALA A 147 -17.85 7.96 -5.27
CA ALA A 147 -18.64 8.36 -4.10
C ALA A 147 -17.76 8.83 -2.93
N LYS A 148 -16.61 8.16 -2.69
CA LYS A 148 -15.63 8.58 -1.68
C LYS A 148 -15.01 9.94 -2.01
N ASP A 149 -14.62 10.16 -3.25
CA ASP A 149 -14.07 11.44 -3.72
C ASP A 149 -15.09 12.58 -3.53
N GLN A 150 -16.36 12.39 -3.93
CA GLN A 150 -17.44 13.36 -3.71
C GLN A 150 -17.72 13.64 -2.21
N ALA A 151 -17.41 12.68 -1.34
CA ALA A 151 -17.50 12.85 0.11
C ALA A 151 -16.25 13.51 0.73
N GLY A 152 -15.26 13.90 -0.06
CA GLY A 152 -14.02 14.56 0.39
C GLY A 152 -12.94 13.59 0.88
N VAL A 153 -13.07 12.29 0.61
CA VAL A 153 -12.03 11.30 0.85
C VAL A 153 -11.15 11.22 -0.38
N LEU A 154 -9.84 11.45 -0.25
CA LEU A 154 -8.91 11.32 -1.36
C LEU A 154 -8.78 9.85 -1.79
N VAL A 155 -8.68 9.61 -3.10
CA VAL A 155 -8.48 8.27 -3.65
C VAL A 155 -7.03 8.14 -4.12
N ASP A 156 -6.32 7.18 -3.54
CA ASP A 156 -4.91 6.96 -3.88
C ASP A 156 -4.75 6.35 -5.28
N PHE A 157 -3.83 6.90 -6.06
CA PHE A 157 -3.57 6.47 -7.44
C PHE A 157 -3.10 5.01 -7.54
N LYS A 158 -2.54 4.43 -6.48
CA LYS A 158 -2.07 3.04 -6.45
C LYS A 158 -3.20 2.04 -6.72
N ILE A 159 -4.44 2.36 -6.35
CA ILE A 159 -5.62 1.55 -6.70
C ILE A 159 -5.75 1.45 -8.23
N HIS A 160 -5.67 2.59 -8.92
CA HIS A 160 -5.78 2.65 -10.38
C HIS A 160 -4.60 1.96 -11.07
N ALA A 161 -3.38 2.12 -10.55
CA ALA A 161 -2.20 1.47 -11.09
C ALA A 161 -2.29 -0.06 -11.03
N CYS A 162 -2.75 -0.61 -9.89
CA CYS A 162 -2.95 -2.05 -9.73
C CYS A 162 -4.04 -2.58 -10.68
N LEU A 163 -5.18 -1.89 -10.80
CA LEU A 163 -6.25 -2.27 -11.73
C LEU A 163 -5.76 -2.29 -13.18
N ALA A 164 -5.02 -1.27 -13.60
CA ALA A 164 -4.46 -1.23 -14.95
C ALA A 164 -3.48 -2.38 -15.20
N ALA A 165 -2.60 -2.68 -14.23
CA ALA A 165 -1.64 -3.78 -14.33
C ALA A 165 -2.35 -5.14 -14.43
N ILE A 166 -3.39 -5.37 -13.61
CA ILE A 166 -4.18 -6.62 -13.64
C ILE A 166 -4.86 -6.79 -15.01
N ASN A 167 -5.52 -5.75 -15.52
CA ASN A 167 -6.18 -5.79 -16.83
C ASN A 167 -5.20 -6.08 -17.97
N LEU A 168 -3.99 -5.52 -17.93
CA LEU A 168 -2.96 -5.79 -18.94
C LEU A 168 -2.43 -7.22 -18.88
N LEU A 169 -2.41 -7.86 -17.70
CA LEU A 169 -2.03 -9.26 -17.55
C LEU A 169 -3.13 -10.19 -18.05
N GLU A 170 -4.40 -9.89 -17.74
CA GLU A 170 -5.55 -10.70 -18.20
C GLU A 170 -5.77 -10.60 -19.71
N ALA A 171 -5.43 -9.47 -20.34
CA ALA A 171 -5.54 -9.30 -21.79
C ALA A 171 -4.49 -10.10 -22.60
N LYS A 172 -3.47 -10.67 -21.95
CA LYS A 172 -2.41 -11.47 -22.59
C LYS A 172 -2.63 -12.99 -22.49
N GLY A 173 -3.63 -13.41 -21.76
CA GLY A 173 -4.00 -14.83 -21.56
C GLY A 173 -5.22 -15.21 -22.36
#